data_7a993134d15ed91301e8c64d18bfbaf6
#
_entry.id   7a993134d15ed91301e8c64d18bfbaf6
#
_cell.length_a   1.000
_cell.length_b   1.000
_cell.length_c   1.000
_cell.angle_alpha   90.00
_cell.angle_beta   90.00
_cell.angle_gamma   90.00
#
_symmetry.space_group_name_H-M   'P 1'
#
loop_
_entity.id
_entity.type
_entity.pdbx_description
1 polymer ?
#
loop_
_entity_poly.entity_id
_entity_poly.type
_entity_poly.pdbx_seq_one_letter_code
_entity_poly.pdbx_strand_id
1 'polypeptide(L)'
;QAKGKRAVILVDGLRFDCAHEIKEALSGSDVKIKPLRAGLPPITPIGMTALMPISGCELGFVQHGNSLHPTVNGKDMGVRQNRIAHMKAFGADCREIGELENASHPPVDLGELLVVFGHEELDHMGHESAEALVRHLYIEIERLARMVRKLHRWGYPEVHMVTDHGFILIDEKQLPPEVPCDKAWCHVLKERFALVPVEADLPLKTFPFEWDPSIKVAFPPGLAFFKAEKSFSHGGATLQELVIPHLVSRIQKTGKKRVDIEVVLPASTPLQGPVKLSLRA
;
A
#
# COMPACT_ATOMS: atom_id res chain seq x y z
N GLN A 1 18.12 -0.10 -15.01
CA GLN A 1 16.92 -0.87 -15.40
C GLN A 1 17.19 -2.34 -15.10
N ALA A 2 16.55 -2.90 -14.06
CA ALA A 2 16.62 -4.32 -13.79
C ALA A 2 15.83 -5.04 -14.89
N LYS A 3 16.52 -5.85 -15.69
CA LYS A 3 15.88 -6.75 -16.69
C LYS A 3 15.23 -7.91 -15.93
N GLY A 4 13.92 -8.08 -16.02
CA GLY A 4 13.18 -9.23 -15.49
C GLY A 4 11.76 -8.88 -15.04
N LYS A 5 10.90 -9.88 -15.01
CA LYS A 5 9.52 -9.75 -14.52
C LYS A 5 9.50 -9.29 -13.07
N ARG A 6 8.70 -8.26 -12.78
CA ARG A 6 8.46 -7.77 -11.44
C ARG A 6 7.01 -7.38 -11.25
N ALA A 7 6.51 -7.52 -10.05
CA ALA A 7 5.19 -7.06 -9.68
C ALA A 7 5.28 -6.00 -8.57
N VAL A 8 4.38 -5.04 -8.60
CA VAL A 8 4.22 -4.01 -7.57
C VAL A 8 2.77 -4.06 -7.09
N ILE A 9 2.57 -4.30 -5.81
CA ILE A 9 1.25 -4.24 -5.16
C ILE A 9 1.14 -2.87 -4.50
N LEU A 10 0.14 -2.10 -4.88
CA LEU A 10 -0.21 -0.83 -4.27
C LEU A 10 -1.32 -1.09 -3.24
N VAL A 11 -1.07 -0.79 -1.98
CA VAL A 11 -2.02 -0.98 -0.87
C VAL A 11 -2.43 0.39 -0.36
N ASP A 12 -3.73 0.59 -0.11
CA ASP A 12 -4.25 1.82 0.49
C ASP A 12 -4.22 1.69 2.02
N GLY A 13 -3.45 2.56 2.68
CA GLY A 13 -3.40 2.62 4.13
C GLY A 13 -2.68 1.44 4.81
N LEU A 14 -1.41 1.13 4.50
CA LEU A 14 -0.65 0.08 5.18
C LEU A 14 0.38 0.65 6.17
N ARG A 15 0.25 0.33 7.45
CA ARG A 15 1.21 0.71 8.49
C ARG A 15 2.52 -0.07 8.38
N PHE A 16 3.59 0.57 8.85
CA PHE A 16 4.94 -0.03 8.83
C PHE A 16 5.04 -1.31 9.68
N ASP A 17 4.36 -1.35 10.83
CA ASP A 17 4.30 -2.54 11.69
C ASP A 17 3.53 -3.69 11.02
N CYS A 18 2.44 -3.43 10.30
CA CYS A 18 1.71 -4.45 9.54
C CYS A 18 2.58 -5.12 8.46
N ALA A 19 3.53 -4.38 7.87
CA ALA A 19 4.46 -4.96 6.91
C ALA A 19 5.41 -5.98 7.55
N HIS A 20 5.73 -5.86 8.84
CA HIS A 20 6.49 -6.88 9.57
C HIS A 20 5.68 -8.17 9.74
N GLU A 21 4.39 -8.08 10.03
CA GLU A 21 3.51 -9.25 10.09
C GLU A 21 3.40 -9.93 8.72
N ILE A 22 3.30 -9.16 7.62
CA ILE A 22 3.32 -9.72 6.26
C ILE A 22 4.65 -10.45 6.00
N LYS A 23 5.78 -9.89 6.45
CA LYS A 23 7.08 -10.54 6.31
C LYS A 23 7.14 -11.87 7.04
N GLU A 24 6.63 -11.94 8.27
CA GLU A 24 6.56 -13.20 9.04
C GLU A 24 5.65 -14.23 8.32
N ALA A 25 4.51 -13.79 7.80
CA ALA A 25 3.63 -14.63 7.00
C ALA A 25 4.30 -15.15 5.71
N LEU A 26 5.29 -14.42 5.17
CA LEU A 26 6.08 -14.81 3.99
C LEU A 26 7.31 -15.67 4.33
N SER A 27 7.30 -16.38 5.44
CA SER A 27 8.37 -17.29 5.84
C SER A 27 8.80 -18.19 4.68
N GLY A 28 10.13 -18.31 4.44
CA GLY A 28 10.70 -19.06 3.31
C GLY A 28 10.99 -18.22 2.05
N SER A 29 10.65 -16.93 2.05
CA SER A 29 11.08 -15.95 1.04
C SER A 29 12.19 -15.05 1.60
N ASP A 30 13.02 -14.45 0.73
CA ASP A 30 13.91 -13.34 1.12
C ASP A 30 13.10 -12.05 1.13
N VAL A 31 12.70 -11.59 2.31
CA VAL A 31 11.87 -10.39 2.47
C VAL A 31 12.64 -9.29 3.16
N LYS A 32 12.72 -8.12 2.51
CA LYS A 32 13.31 -6.90 3.05
C LYS A 32 12.25 -5.82 3.14
N ILE A 33 12.26 -5.09 4.26
CA ILE A 33 11.41 -3.92 4.46
C ILE A 33 12.31 -2.71 4.62
N LYS A 34 12.00 -1.65 3.88
CA LYS A 34 12.66 -0.35 3.98
C LYS A 34 11.62 0.71 4.36
N PRO A 35 11.95 1.62 5.27
CA PRO A 35 11.09 2.76 5.53
C PRO A 35 11.16 3.75 4.37
N LEU A 36 10.02 4.27 4.00
CA LEU A 36 9.86 5.42 3.12
C LEU A 36 9.09 6.51 3.87
N ARG A 37 9.22 7.75 3.42
CA ARG A 37 8.38 8.85 3.85
C ARG A 37 7.18 8.95 2.91
N ALA A 38 5.97 8.98 3.44
CA ALA A 38 4.76 9.26 2.67
C ALA A 38 4.80 10.67 2.06
N GLY A 39 4.04 10.89 0.99
CA GLY A 39 3.77 12.24 0.46
C GLY A 39 3.07 13.10 1.51
N LEU A 40 3.24 14.43 1.42
CA LEU A 40 2.60 15.35 2.37
C LEU A 40 1.45 16.13 1.70
N PRO A 41 0.29 16.21 2.36
CA PRO A 41 -0.15 15.41 3.52
C PRO A 41 -0.31 13.92 3.16
N PRO A 42 -0.15 12.99 4.12
CA PRO A 42 -0.26 11.55 3.87
C PRO A 42 -1.72 11.12 3.69
N ILE A 43 -2.24 11.35 2.51
CA ILE A 43 -3.59 11.03 2.06
C ILE A 43 -3.55 10.32 0.71
N THR A 44 -4.55 9.50 0.43
CA THR A 44 -4.61 8.64 -0.77
C THR A 44 -4.32 9.38 -2.08
N PRO A 45 -4.92 10.54 -2.41
CA PRO A 45 -4.65 11.21 -3.68
C PRO A 45 -3.17 11.61 -3.84
N ILE A 46 -2.56 12.12 -2.77
CA ILE A 46 -1.16 12.56 -2.76
C ILE A 46 -0.22 11.36 -2.78
N GLY A 47 -0.38 10.44 -1.84
CA GLY A 47 0.51 9.31 -1.68
C GLY A 47 0.48 8.36 -2.87
N MET A 48 -0.70 7.99 -3.36
CA MET A 48 -0.84 7.15 -4.56
C MET A 48 -0.22 7.79 -5.80
N THR A 49 -0.32 9.12 -5.95
CA THR A 49 0.32 9.81 -7.07
C THR A 49 1.85 9.86 -6.90
N ALA A 50 2.35 10.06 -5.69
CA ALA A 50 3.79 10.05 -5.41
C ALA A 50 4.45 8.69 -5.64
N LEU A 51 3.69 7.59 -5.62
CA LEU A 51 4.17 6.24 -5.94
C LEU A 51 4.29 5.98 -7.45
N MET A 52 3.86 6.92 -8.29
CA MET A 52 3.91 6.77 -9.75
C MET A 52 5.21 7.31 -10.36
N PRO A 53 5.53 6.96 -11.61
CA PRO A 53 6.65 7.53 -12.34
C PRO A 53 6.35 8.98 -12.76
N ILE A 54 6.56 9.94 -11.85
CA ILE A 54 6.28 11.37 -12.05
C ILE A 54 7.54 12.20 -12.23
N SER A 55 8.72 11.59 -12.24
CA SER A 55 9.98 12.31 -12.43
C SER A 55 10.02 13.02 -13.79
N GLY A 56 10.28 14.33 -13.78
CA GLY A 56 10.31 15.15 -14.98
C GLY A 56 8.92 15.60 -15.49
N CYS A 57 7.85 15.27 -14.77
CA CYS A 57 6.53 15.77 -15.07
C CYS A 57 6.29 17.15 -14.41
N GLU A 58 5.41 17.93 -15.01
CA GLU A 58 4.86 19.12 -14.36
C GLU A 58 3.89 18.68 -13.26
N LEU A 59 4.13 19.16 -12.04
CA LEU A 59 3.31 18.83 -10.87
C LEU A 59 2.47 20.04 -10.48
N GLY A 60 1.25 19.81 -10.05
CA GLY A 60 0.34 20.82 -9.56
C GLY A 60 -0.80 20.16 -8.77
N PHE A 61 -1.82 20.93 -8.44
CA PHE A 61 -3.01 20.38 -7.81
C PHE A 61 -4.27 21.13 -8.24
N VAL A 62 -5.41 20.48 -8.07
CA VAL A 62 -6.74 21.07 -8.19
C VAL A 62 -7.53 20.79 -6.92
N GLN A 63 -8.37 21.75 -6.56
CA GLN A 63 -9.25 21.61 -5.40
C GLN A 63 -10.70 21.42 -5.87
N HIS A 64 -11.30 20.32 -5.47
CA HIS A 64 -12.72 20.02 -5.69
C HIS A 64 -13.48 20.12 -4.37
N GLY A 65 -14.04 21.29 -4.08
CA GLY A 65 -14.66 21.58 -2.78
C GLY A 65 -13.64 21.44 -1.64
N ASN A 66 -13.79 20.44 -0.78
CA ASN A 66 -12.86 20.16 0.32
C ASN A 66 -11.89 19.00 0.01
N SER A 67 -11.86 18.50 -1.23
CA SER A 67 -10.95 17.47 -1.68
C SER A 67 -9.76 18.07 -2.43
N LEU A 68 -8.58 17.51 -2.20
CA LEU A 68 -7.34 17.91 -2.81
C LEU A 68 -6.86 16.83 -3.77
N HIS A 69 -6.73 17.17 -5.04
CA HIS A 69 -6.28 16.27 -6.08
C HIS A 69 -4.97 16.75 -6.70
N PRO A 70 -3.87 15.98 -6.65
CA PRO A 70 -2.65 16.31 -7.35
C PRO A 70 -2.86 16.19 -8.86
N THR A 71 -2.18 17.01 -9.63
CA THR A 71 -2.15 16.93 -11.09
C THR A 71 -0.75 16.59 -11.58
N VAL A 72 -0.67 15.79 -12.65
CA VAL A 72 0.56 15.47 -13.36
C VAL A 72 0.38 15.81 -14.82
N ASN A 73 1.19 16.74 -15.34
CA ASN A 73 1.03 17.32 -16.69
C ASN A 73 -0.41 17.81 -16.92
N GLY A 74 -0.99 18.52 -15.95
CA GLY A 74 -2.34 19.05 -15.98
C GLY A 74 -3.47 18.02 -15.80
N LYS A 75 -3.16 16.72 -15.66
CA LYS A 75 -4.16 15.67 -15.51
C LYS A 75 -4.42 15.38 -14.03
N ASP A 76 -5.69 15.39 -13.63
CA ASP A 76 -6.14 15.09 -12.26
C ASP A 76 -5.84 13.64 -11.87
N MET A 77 -4.92 13.45 -10.92
CA MET A 77 -4.51 12.12 -10.40
C MET A 77 -5.30 11.70 -9.16
N GLY A 78 -6.17 12.53 -8.63
CA GLY A 78 -7.17 12.08 -7.64
C GLY A 78 -8.12 11.05 -8.23
N VAL A 79 -8.32 11.07 -9.54
CA VAL A 79 -9.13 10.10 -10.27
C VAL A 79 -8.35 8.81 -10.53
N ARG A 80 -8.81 7.68 -9.96
CA ARG A 80 -8.14 6.37 -10.06
C ARG A 80 -7.86 5.95 -11.51
N GLN A 81 -8.81 6.13 -12.44
CA GLN A 81 -8.66 5.79 -13.85
C GLN A 81 -7.50 6.54 -14.53
N ASN A 82 -7.27 7.79 -14.10
CA ASN A 82 -6.17 8.59 -14.60
C ASN A 82 -4.82 8.05 -14.11
N ARG A 83 -4.75 7.58 -12.85
CA ARG A 83 -3.57 6.91 -12.31
C ARG A 83 -3.27 5.62 -13.08
N ILE A 84 -4.28 4.79 -13.34
CA ILE A 84 -4.13 3.56 -14.14
C ILE A 84 -3.66 3.89 -15.55
N ALA A 85 -4.26 4.89 -16.21
CA ALA A 85 -3.86 5.30 -17.55
C ALA A 85 -2.42 5.81 -17.58
N HIS A 86 -1.99 6.55 -16.55
CA HIS A 86 -0.61 7.03 -16.43
C HIS A 86 0.37 5.85 -16.30
N MET A 87 0.09 4.89 -15.43
CA MET A 87 0.93 3.70 -15.28
C MET A 87 1.02 2.87 -16.55
N LYS A 88 -0.09 2.69 -17.27
CA LYS A 88 -0.12 2.00 -18.57
C LYS A 88 0.73 2.71 -19.62
N ALA A 89 0.75 4.05 -19.65
CA ALA A 89 1.60 4.83 -20.55
C ALA A 89 3.10 4.60 -20.29
N PHE A 90 3.48 4.20 -19.08
CA PHE A 90 4.84 3.78 -18.72
C PHE A 90 5.09 2.27 -18.92
N GLY A 91 4.19 1.57 -19.61
CA GLY A 91 4.36 0.16 -19.97
C GLY A 91 3.99 -0.83 -18.86
N ALA A 92 3.26 -0.39 -17.84
CA ALA A 92 2.77 -1.29 -16.81
C ALA A 92 1.49 -2.01 -17.26
N ASP A 93 1.40 -3.31 -16.97
CA ASP A 93 0.14 -4.04 -16.96
C ASP A 93 -0.54 -3.79 -15.60
N CYS A 94 -1.71 -3.17 -15.63
CA CYS A 94 -2.43 -2.77 -14.42
C CYS A 94 -3.63 -3.68 -14.19
N ARG A 95 -3.67 -4.34 -13.05
CA ARG A 95 -4.73 -5.29 -12.66
C ARG A 95 -5.27 -4.99 -11.27
N GLU A 96 -6.52 -5.36 -11.03
CA GLU A 96 -7.12 -5.32 -9.71
C GLU A 96 -6.74 -6.58 -8.92
N ILE A 97 -6.47 -6.42 -7.62
CA ILE A 97 -6.09 -7.56 -6.77
C ILE A 97 -7.16 -8.65 -6.75
N GLY A 98 -8.44 -8.27 -6.71
CA GLY A 98 -9.57 -9.22 -6.70
C GLY A 98 -9.67 -10.04 -7.98
N GLU A 99 -9.33 -9.46 -9.15
CA GLU A 99 -9.24 -10.19 -10.41
C GLU A 99 -8.19 -11.31 -10.30
N LEU A 100 -7.01 -10.97 -9.80
CA LEU A 100 -5.91 -11.90 -9.67
C LEU A 100 -6.15 -12.95 -8.57
N GLU A 101 -6.83 -12.60 -7.49
CA GLU A 101 -7.16 -13.53 -6.40
C GLU A 101 -8.06 -14.67 -6.88
N ASN A 102 -9.04 -14.36 -7.71
CA ASN A 102 -10.00 -15.32 -8.23
C ASN A 102 -9.44 -16.18 -9.39
N ALA A 103 -8.33 -15.76 -10.02
CA ALA A 103 -7.73 -16.50 -11.11
C ALA A 103 -7.01 -17.76 -10.60
N SER A 104 -7.38 -18.94 -11.10
CA SER A 104 -6.71 -20.20 -10.78
C SER A 104 -5.34 -20.34 -11.44
N HIS A 105 -5.16 -19.74 -12.61
CA HIS A 105 -3.95 -19.75 -13.42
C HIS A 105 -3.55 -18.31 -13.75
N PRO A 106 -2.26 -18.06 -14.07
CA PRO A 106 -1.85 -16.73 -14.50
C PRO A 106 -2.61 -16.34 -15.78
N PRO A 107 -3.18 -15.13 -15.85
CA PRO A 107 -3.68 -14.59 -17.10
C PRO A 107 -2.62 -14.67 -18.19
N VAL A 108 -3.04 -14.97 -19.43
CA VAL A 108 -2.12 -15.29 -20.55
C VAL A 108 -1.24 -14.09 -20.94
N ASP A 109 -1.73 -12.88 -20.70
CA ASP A 109 -1.17 -11.60 -21.14
C ASP A 109 -0.48 -10.79 -20.03
N LEU A 110 -0.10 -11.42 -18.91
CA LEU A 110 0.58 -10.71 -17.82
C LEU A 110 1.93 -10.12 -18.26
N GLY A 111 2.02 -8.79 -18.12
CA GLY A 111 3.20 -8.02 -18.50
C GLY A 111 4.44 -8.29 -17.65
N GLU A 112 5.60 -7.83 -18.14
CA GLU A 112 6.86 -7.91 -17.37
C GLU A 112 6.85 -7.01 -16.13
N LEU A 113 6.22 -5.85 -16.23
CA LEU A 113 5.92 -4.96 -15.10
C LEU A 113 4.42 -5.05 -14.82
N LEU A 114 4.06 -5.78 -13.79
CA LEU A 114 2.69 -5.88 -13.30
C LEU A 114 2.48 -4.92 -12.15
N VAL A 115 1.46 -4.08 -12.24
CA VAL A 115 1.00 -3.23 -11.13
C VAL A 115 -0.36 -3.71 -10.68
N VAL A 116 -0.41 -4.18 -9.44
CA VAL A 116 -1.62 -4.69 -8.80
C VAL A 116 -2.18 -3.61 -7.89
N PHE A 117 -3.34 -3.10 -8.23
CA PHE A 117 -4.05 -2.17 -7.37
C PHE A 117 -4.78 -2.98 -6.30
N GLY A 118 -4.38 -2.76 -5.04
CA GLY A 118 -5.11 -3.26 -3.89
C GLY A 118 -6.49 -2.66 -3.82
N HIS A 119 -7.40 -3.35 -3.16
CA HIS A 119 -8.63 -2.74 -2.73
C HIS A 119 -8.32 -1.72 -1.63
N GLU A 120 -9.16 -0.71 -1.52
CA GLU A 120 -9.14 0.30 -0.46
C GLU A 120 -9.57 -0.30 0.90
N GLU A 121 -9.43 -1.63 1.09
CA GLU A 121 -10.08 -2.35 2.19
C GLU A 121 -9.59 -1.92 3.56
N LEU A 122 -8.27 -1.71 3.74
CA LEU A 122 -7.76 -1.28 5.05
C LEU A 122 -8.22 0.13 5.39
N ASP A 123 -8.06 1.06 4.46
CA ASP A 123 -8.46 2.45 4.65
C ASP A 123 -9.98 2.59 4.74
N HIS A 124 -10.71 2.00 3.80
CA HIS A 124 -12.18 2.02 3.79
C HIS A 124 -12.77 1.41 5.07
N MET A 125 -12.29 0.23 5.47
CA MET A 125 -12.74 -0.43 6.70
C MET A 125 -12.43 0.42 7.94
N GLY A 126 -11.26 1.07 7.99
CA GLY A 126 -10.89 1.99 9.06
C GLY A 126 -11.86 3.17 9.16
N HIS A 127 -12.22 3.76 8.03
CA HIS A 127 -13.17 4.87 7.96
C HIS A 127 -14.61 4.45 8.33
N GLU A 128 -15.01 3.21 8.05
CA GLU A 128 -16.30 2.68 8.46
C GLU A 128 -16.32 2.30 9.95
N SER A 129 -15.30 1.57 10.40
CA SER A 129 -15.19 1.12 11.79
C SER A 129 -13.75 0.71 12.13
N ALA A 130 -13.12 1.48 13.02
CA ALA A 130 -11.81 1.14 13.56
C ALA A 130 -11.80 -0.24 14.27
N GLU A 131 -12.89 -0.60 14.93
CA GLU A 131 -13.03 -1.90 15.60
C GLU A 131 -13.08 -3.05 14.57
N ALA A 132 -13.82 -2.87 13.46
CA ALA A 132 -13.86 -3.84 12.37
C ALA A 132 -12.48 -4.00 11.73
N LEU A 133 -11.76 -2.90 11.47
CA LEU A 133 -10.40 -2.94 10.97
C LEU A 133 -9.49 -3.77 11.86
N VAL A 134 -9.49 -3.53 13.18
CA VAL A 134 -8.64 -4.28 14.13
C VAL A 134 -8.94 -5.78 14.08
N ARG A 135 -10.22 -6.16 14.02
CA ARG A 135 -10.63 -7.57 13.95
C ARG A 135 -10.22 -8.25 12.65
N HIS A 136 -10.21 -7.52 11.53
CA HIS A 136 -9.95 -8.07 10.20
C HIS A 136 -8.50 -7.88 9.73
N LEU A 137 -7.70 -7.10 10.45
CA LEU A 137 -6.33 -6.76 10.06
C LEU A 137 -5.48 -7.99 9.75
N TYR A 138 -5.58 -9.04 10.58
CA TYR A 138 -4.85 -10.29 10.36
C TYR A 138 -5.28 -10.99 9.07
N ILE A 139 -6.57 -10.94 8.72
CA ILE A 139 -7.10 -11.55 7.49
C ILE A 139 -6.51 -10.85 6.27
N GLU A 140 -6.42 -9.52 6.31
CA GLU A 140 -5.85 -8.72 5.22
C GLU A 140 -4.33 -8.94 5.10
N ILE A 141 -3.60 -9.03 6.22
CA ILE A 141 -2.17 -9.39 6.23
C ILE A 141 -1.95 -10.73 5.52
N GLU A 142 -2.70 -11.76 5.88
CA GLU A 142 -2.61 -13.08 5.26
C GLU A 142 -3.03 -13.06 3.78
N ARG A 143 -4.02 -12.25 3.42
CA ARG A 143 -4.46 -12.05 2.04
C ARG A 143 -3.34 -11.47 1.19
N LEU A 144 -2.71 -10.40 1.64
CA LEU A 144 -1.58 -9.76 0.97
C LEU A 144 -0.39 -10.72 0.83
N ALA A 145 -0.08 -11.48 1.89
CA ALA A 145 0.97 -12.49 1.84
C ALA A 145 0.65 -13.62 0.84
N ARG A 146 -0.62 -14.07 0.76
CA ARG A 146 -1.05 -15.05 -0.26
C ARG A 146 -0.90 -14.49 -1.67
N MET A 147 -1.20 -13.21 -1.90
CA MET A 147 -1.01 -12.58 -3.21
C MET A 147 0.46 -12.57 -3.60
N VAL A 148 1.38 -12.18 -2.71
CA VAL A 148 2.82 -12.24 -2.98
C VAL A 148 3.26 -13.65 -3.37
N ARG A 149 2.85 -14.68 -2.60
CA ARG A 149 3.16 -16.09 -2.93
C ARG A 149 2.58 -16.51 -4.27
N LYS A 150 1.39 -16.02 -4.62
CA LYS A 150 0.73 -16.31 -5.90
C LYS A 150 1.49 -15.70 -7.06
N LEU A 151 1.91 -14.45 -6.96
CA LEU A 151 2.72 -13.76 -7.97
C LEU A 151 4.07 -14.45 -8.17
N HIS A 152 4.73 -14.91 -7.10
CA HIS A 152 5.94 -15.71 -7.20
C HIS A 152 5.72 -17.01 -7.97
N ARG A 153 4.64 -17.74 -7.69
CA ARG A 153 4.27 -18.96 -8.46
C ARG A 153 3.98 -18.65 -9.93
N TRP A 154 3.51 -17.45 -10.25
CA TRP A 154 3.26 -17.00 -11.62
C TRP A 154 4.52 -16.46 -12.34
N GLY A 155 5.68 -16.62 -11.70
CA GLY A 155 6.96 -16.33 -12.34
C GLY A 155 7.46 -14.90 -12.16
N TYR A 156 6.96 -14.17 -11.16
CA TYR A 156 7.53 -12.89 -10.76
C TYR A 156 8.60 -13.12 -9.67
N PRO A 157 9.90 -13.06 -10.01
CA PRO A 157 10.98 -13.34 -9.05
C PRO A 157 11.11 -12.27 -7.98
N GLU A 158 10.62 -11.07 -8.25
CA GLU A 158 10.63 -9.94 -7.34
C GLU A 158 9.23 -9.33 -7.27
N VAL A 159 8.69 -9.24 -6.07
CA VAL A 159 7.41 -8.61 -5.76
C VAL A 159 7.65 -7.50 -4.75
N HIS A 160 7.26 -6.29 -5.14
CA HIS A 160 7.25 -5.11 -4.28
C HIS A 160 5.85 -4.89 -3.71
N MET A 161 5.77 -4.43 -2.48
CA MET A 161 4.54 -3.92 -1.88
C MET A 161 4.83 -2.55 -1.31
N VAL A 162 4.04 -1.57 -1.69
CA VAL A 162 4.14 -0.17 -1.26
C VAL A 162 2.76 0.36 -0.92
N THR A 163 2.72 1.40 -0.12
CA THR A 163 1.50 2.09 0.30
C THR A 163 1.68 3.59 0.20
N ASP A 164 0.61 4.30 0.14
CA ASP A 164 0.54 5.76 0.04
C ASP A 164 0.66 6.46 1.39
N HIS A 165 0.07 5.90 2.45
CA HIS A 165 0.12 6.39 3.83
C HIS A 165 -0.07 5.25 4.83
N GLY A 166 0.20 5.56 6.08
CA GLY A 166 -0.26 4.76 7.21
C GLY A 166 -1.46 5.44 7.89
N PHE A 167 -1.80 5.00 9.09
CA PHE A 167 -2.94 5.52 9.84
C PHE A 167 -2.71 5.43 11.34
N ILE A 168 -3.51 6.19 12.10
CA ILE A 168 -3.60 6.10 13.55
C ILE A 168 -4.92 5.46 13.97
N LEU A 169 -4.87 4.70 15.05
CA LEU A 169 -6.04 4.18 15.75
C LEU A 169 -6.04 4.76 17.16
N ILE A 170 -7.16 5.33 17.57
CA ILE A 170 -7.33 5.99 18.85
C ILE A 170 -8.59 5.43 19.51
N ASP A 171 -8.55 5.21 20.80
CA ASP A 171 -9.74 4.84 21.57
C ASP A 171 -10.74 6.00 21.55
N GLU A 172 -11.97 5.74 21.12
CA GLU A 172 -13.04 6.75 21.07
C GLU A 172 -13.29 7.42 22.42
N LYS A 173 -12.99 6.72 23.52
CA LYS A 173 -13.11 7.25 24.89
C LYS A 173 -11.95 8.17 25.29
N GLN A 174 -10.89 8.21 24.49
CA GLN A 174 -9.65 8.94 24.75
C GLN A 174 -9.21 9.77 23.55
N LEU A 175 -10.17 10.38 22.85
CA LEU A 175 -9.84 11.26 21.73
C LEU A 175 -8.90 12.38 22.17
N PRO A 176 -7.83 12.64 21.44
CA PRO A 176 -6.91 13.72 21.75
C PRO A 176 -7.59 15.09 21.68
N PRO A 177 -7.05 16.10 22.34
CA PRO A 177 -7.61 17.44 22.30
C PRO A 177 -7.58 18.03 20.89
N GLU A 178 -8.60 18.82 20.58
CA GLU A 178 -8.61 19.64 19.37
C GLU A 178 -7.67 20.84 19.52
N VAL A 179 -6.97 21.14 18.44
CA VAL A 179 -6.13 22.33 18.33
C VAL A 179 -6.84 23.32 17.42
N PRO A 180 -7.10 24.55 17.88
CA PRO A 180 -7.75 25.56 17.04
C PRO A 180 -6.98 25.84 15.75
N CYS A 181 -7.67 25.82 14.63
CA CYS A 181 -7.18 26.30 13.35
C CYS A 181 -8.31 27.09 12.67
N ASP A 182 -8.09 28.37 12.44
CA ASP A 182 -9.10 29.20 11.78
C ASP A 182 -9.19 28.84 10.31
N LYS A 183 -10.38 28.38 9.91
CA LYS A 183 -10.67 28.01 8.53
C LYS A 183 -10.45 29.17 7.55
N ALA A 184 -10.57 30.42 8.02
CA ALA A 184 -10.35 31.61 7.18
C ALA A 184 -8.91 31.71 6.66
N TRP A 185 -7.95 31.07 7.32
CA TRP A 185 -6.53 31.04 6.91
C TRP A 185 -6.16 29.82 6.05
N CYS A 186 -7.12 28.93 5.81
CA CYS A 186 -6.84 27.64 5.17
C CYS A 186 -7.46 27.58 3.78
N HIS A 187 -6.68 27.14 2.80
CA HIS A 187 -7.23 26.68 1.52
C HIS A 187 -8.03 25.38 1.73
N VAL A 188 -7.47 24.49 2.53
CA VAL A 188 -8.09 23.21 2.93
C VAL A 188 -7.86 23.03 4.41
N LEU A 189 -8.90 22.63 5.14
CA LEU A 189 -8.82 22.21 6.54
C LEU A 189 -9.45 20.84 6.69
N LYS A 190 -8.66 19.89 7.17
CA LYS A 190 -9.05 18.50 7.45
C LYS A 190 -8.78 18.17 8.92
N GLU A 191 -9.14 16.98 9.35
CA GLU A 191 -8.95 16.53 10.72
C GLU A 191 -7.48 16.59 11.18
N ARG A 192 -6.57 16.17 10.33
CA ARG A 192 -5.16 15.97 10.65
C ARG A 192 -4.18 16.86 9.91
N PHE A 193 -4.65 17.73 9.01
CA PHE A 193 -3.81 18.70 8.30
C PHE A 193 -4.60 19.92 7.82
N ALA A 194 -3.87 21.00 7.53
CA ALA A 194 -4.38 22.14 6.80
C ALA A 194 -3.41 22.55 5.70
N LEU A 195 -3.93 23.02 4.58
CA LEU A 195 -3.15 23.72 3.55
C LEU A 195 -3.32 25.22 3.76
N VAL A 196 -2.19 25.90 3.90
CA VAL A 196 -2.15 27.32 4.18
C VAL A 196 -1.19 28.04 3.22
N PRO A 197 -1.38 29.34 2.95
CA PRO A 197 -0.42 30.14 2.19
C PRO A 197 0.99 30.05 2.77
N VAL A 198 2.03 30.10 1.93
CA VAL A 198 3.44 30.01 2.37
C VAL A 198 3.82 31.13 3.32
N GLU A 199 3.21 32.31 3.20
CA GLU A 199 3.42 33.46 4.07
C GLU A 199 2.64 33.42 5.40
N ALA A 200 1.71 32.47 5.56
CA ALA A 200 0.94 32.38 6.80
C ALA A 200 1.84 32.10 8.01
N ASP A 201 1.78 32.94 9.02
CA ASP A 201 2.49 32.75 10.30
C ASP A 201 1.55 32.08 11.31
N LEU A 202 1.76 30.80 11.51
CA LEU A 202 0.92 29.96 12.37
C LEU A 202 1.77 29.33 13.49
N PRO A 203 1.25 29.22 14.72
CA PRO A 203 1.94 28.53 15.81
C PRO A 203 1.89 26.99 15.67
N LEU A 204 2.04 26.52 14.44
CA LEU A 204 1.97 25.11 14.04
C LEU A 204 3.21 24.69 13.29
N LYS A 205 3.54 23.39 13.31
CA LYS A 205 4.58 22.86 12.43
C LYS A 205 4.07 22.86 11.00
N THR A 206 4.81 23.49 10.11
CA THR A 206 4.51 23.55 8.69
C THR A 206 5.63 22.96 7.85
N PHE A 207 5.28 22.40 6.70
CA PHE A 207 6.20 21.85 5.71
C PHE A 207 5.83 22.34 4.33
N PRO A 208 6.80 22.50 3.41
CA PRO A 208 6.49 22.83 2.02
C PRO A 208 5.51 21.81 1.41
N PHE A 209 4.57 22.30 0.62
CA PHE A 209 3.70 21.44 -0.15
C PHE A 209 4.37 21.16 -1.50
N GLU A 210 4.71 19.91 -1.76
CA GLU A 210 5.53 19.51 -2.91
C GLU A 210 4.84 19.75 -4.27
N TRP A 211 3.54 19.96 -4.26
CA TRP A 211 2.71 20.16 -5.46
C TRP A 211 2.49 21.64 -5.81
N ASP A 212 2.77 22.56 -4.87
CA ASP A 212 2.70 23.98 -5.09
C ASP A 212 3.58 24.74 -4.08
N PRO A 213 4.61 25.48 -4.54
CA PRO A 213 5.53 26.20 -3.66
C PRO A 213 4.90 27.39 -2.93
N SER A 214 3.71 27.87 -3.36
CA SER A 214 2.99 28.95 -2.69
C SER A 214 2.21 28.48 -1.44
N ILE A 215 2.23 27.17 -1.16
CA ILE A 215 1.45 26.52 -0.11
C ILE A 215 2.35 25.77 0.87
N LYS A 216 1.95 25.74 2.14
CA LYS A 216 2.49 24.88 3.19
C LYS A 216 1.42 23.92 3.69
N VAL A 217 1.87 22.76 4.14
CA VAL A 217 1.04 21.83 4.92
C VAL A 217 1.30 22.09 6.40
N ALA A 218 0.27 22.45 7.14
CA ALA A 218 0.30 22.61 8.59
C ALA A 218 -0.29 21.37 9.28
N PHE A 219 0.35 20.95 10.37
CA PHE A 219 -0.08 19.78 11.14
C PHE A 219 -0.35 20.14 12.60
N PRO A 220 -1.38 19.55 13.23
CA PRO A 220 -1.53 19.61 14.66
C PRO A 220 -0.41 18.84 15.36
N PRO A 221 -0.02 19.19 16.60
CA PRO A 221 1.08 18.53 17.29
C PRO A 221 0.71 17.10 17.73
N GLY A 222 1.62 16.15 17.47
CA GLY A 222 1.50 14.75 17.89
C GLY A 222 0.19 14.09 17.41
N LEU A 223 -0.59 13.56 18.34
CA LEU A 223 -1.88 12.92 18.08
C LEU A 223 -3.07 13.88 18.06
N ALA A 224 -2.88 15.19 18.30
CA ALA A 224 -3.96 16.16 18.29
C ALA A 224 -4.66 16.25 16.94
N PHE A 225 -5.84 16.81 16.91
CA PHE A 225 -6.66 17.03 15.73
C PHE A 225 -6.98 18.52 15.58
N PHE A 226 -7.22 18.98 14.35
CA PHE A 226 -7.94 20.24 14.14
C PHE A 226 -9.44 20.07 14.38
N LYS A 227 -9.95 18.86 14.10
CA LYS A 227 -11.31 18.44 14.36
C LYS A 227 -11.32 16.94 14.58
N ALA A 228 -11.59 16.48 15.79
CA ALA A 228 -11.65 15.07 16.15
C ALA A 228 -13.05 14.52 15.85
N GLU A 229 -13.16 13.58 14.92
CA GLU A 229 -14.45 12.97 14.57
C GLU A 229 -14.45 11.45 14.74
N LYS A 230 -13.29 10.78 14.61
CA LYS A 230 -13.23 9.31 14.53
C LYS A 230 -11.99 8.74 15.21
N SER A 231 -12.09 7.47 15.59
CA SER A 231 -10.99 6.66 16.14
C SER A 231 -9.98 6.17 15.10
N PHE A 232 -10.31 6.21 13.81
CA PHE A 232 -9.41 5.98 12.69
C PHE A 232 -9.18 7.29 11.95
N SER A 233 -7.92 7.62 11.69
CA SER A 233 -7.59 8.81 10.90
C SER A 233 -6.19 8.71 10.28
N HIS A 234 -5.96 9.47 9.22
CA HIS A 234 -4.68 9.65 8.56
C HIS A 234 -4.55 11.09 8.03
N GLY A 235 -3.41 11.45 7.48
CA GLY A 235 -3.17 12.80 6.94
C GLY A 235 -2.31 13.67 7.83
N GLY A 236 -1.96 13.22 9.05
CA GLY A 236 -1.14 13.94 10.00
C GLY A 236 0.35 13.59 9.92
N ALA A 237 1.13 14.13 10.86
CA ALA A 237 2.58 14.01 10.88
C ALA A 237 3.12 13.04 11.95
N THR A 238 2.35 12.04 12.35
CA THR A 238 2.88 10.99 13.25
C THR A 238 3.71 9.97 12.49
N LEU A 239 4.55 9.22 13.19
CA LEU A 239 5.33 8.15 12.57
C LEU A 239 4.43 7.08 11.93
N GLN A 240 3.28 6.80 12.55
CA GLN A 240 2.33 5.80 12.05
C GLN A 240 1.66 6.21 10.74
N GLU A 241 1.56 7.52 10.47
CA GLU A 241 0.99 8.07 9.24
C GLU A 241 2.07 8.27 8.16
N LEU A 242 3.28 8.73 8.56
CA LEU A 242 4.34 9.17 7.65
C LEU A 242 5.36 8.10 7.27
N VAL A 243 5.66 7.18 8.19
CA VAL A 243 6.65 6.12 7.93
C VAL A 243 5.93 4.92 7.34
N ILE A 244 6.05 4.79 6.03
CA ILE A 244 5.40 3.75 5.25
C ILE A 244 6.39 2.67 4.83
N PRO A 245 5.93 1.41 4.65
CA PRO A 245 6.80 0.32 4.24
C PRO A 245 7.00 0.29 2.72
N HIS A 246 8.21 -0.04 2.31
CA HIS A 246 8.52 -0.65 1.04
C HIS A 246 9.00 -2.08 1.29
N LEU A 247 8.12 -3.05 1.14
CA LEU A 247 8.42 -4.46 1.28
C LEU A 247 8.85 -5.01 -0.09
N VAL A 248 9.95 -5.73 -0.11
CA VAL A 248 10.45 -6.43 -1.29
C VAL A 248 10.62 -7.89 -0.96
N SER A 249 9.84 -8.74 -1.63
CA SER A 249 9.93 -10.19 -1.53
C SER A 249 10.64 -10.75 -2.78
N ARG A 250 11.64 -11.62 -2.55
CA ARG A 250 12.34 -12.33 -3.61
C ARG A 250 12.24 -13.83 -3.42
N ILE A 251 12.11 -14.54 -4.53
CA ILE A 251 12.23 -16.00 -4.49
C ILE A 251 13.64 -16.33 -4.05
N GLN A 252 13.77 -17.04 -2.93
CA GLN A 252 15.07 -17.61 -2.59
C GLN A 252 15.46 -18.62 -3.69
N LYS A 253 16.60 -18.38 -4.35
CA LYS A 253 17.25 -19.42 -5.14
C LYS A 253 17.76 -20.48 -4.14
N THR A 254 16.84 -21.29 -3.67
CA THR A 254 17.26 -22.46 -2.90
C THR A 254 18.02 -23.34 -3.87
N GLY A 255 19.29 -23.60 -3.58
CA GLY A 255 20.09 -24.62 -4.28
C GLY A 255 19.60 -26.04 -3.99
N LYS A 256 18.31 -26.20 -3.74
CA LYS A 256 17.67 -27.50 -3.59
C LYS A 256 17.65 -28.13 -4.97
N LYS A 257 18.51 -29.14 -5.15
CA LYS A 257 18.40 -30.04 -6.28
C LYS A 257 16.95 -30.56 -6.32
N ARG A 258 16.36 -30.51 -7.50
CA ARG A 258 15.08 -31.19 -7.73
C ARG A 258 15.35 -32.66 -7.46
N VAL A 259 14.70 -33.22 -6.47
CA VAL A 259 14.75 -34.65 -6.20
C VAL A 259 13.58 -35.23 -6.97
N ASP A 260 13.89 -35.99 -8.02
CA ASP A 260 12.87 -36.75 -8.71
C ASP A 260 12.52 -37.96 -7.79
N ILE A 261 11.28 -38.02 -7.35
CA ILE A 261 10.77 -39.07 -6.52
C ILE A 261 10.07 -40.08 -7.44
N GLU A 262 10.64 -41.27 -7.55
CA GLU A 262 10.00 -42.37 -8.21
C GLU A 262 9.19 -43.18 -7.20
N VAL A 263 7.89 -43.34 -7.45
CA VAL A 263 7.02 -44.20 -6.66
C VAL A 263 7.04 -45.57 -7.26
N VAL A 264 7.79 -46.49 -6.64
CA VAL A 264 7.84 -47.89 -7.06
C VAL A 264 6.72 -48.65 -6.37
N LEU A 265 5.74 -49.08 -7.14
CA LEU A 265 4.69 -49.98 -6.65
C LEU A 265 5.21 -51.43 -6.70
N PRO A 266 4.90 -52.27 -5.68
CA PRO A 266 5.23 -53.68 -5.73
C PRO A 266 4.48 -54.35 -6.89
N ALA A 267 5.13 -55.35 -7.51
CA ALA A 267 4.62 -56.04 -8.70
C ALA A 267 3.27 -56.79 -8.47
N SER A 268 2.88 -56.99 -7.23
CA SER A 268 1.56 -57.50 -6.86
C SER A 268 0.99 -56.59 -5.77
N THR A 269 0.02 -55.72 -6.14
CA THR A 269 -0.71 -54.90 -5.18
C THR A 269 -2.01 -55.63 -4.83
N PRO A 270 -2.24 -56.03 -3.56
CA PRO A 270 -3.52 -56.60 -3.17
C PRO A 270 -4.62 -55.53 -3.30
N LEU A 271 -5.72 -55.90 -3.90
CA LEU A 271 -6.87 -55.03 -4.12
C LEU A 271 -7.59 -54.61 -2.83
N GLN A 272 -7.20 -55.15 -1.67
CA GLN A 272 -7.76 -54.81 -0.35
C GLN A 272 -6.66 -54.80 0.69
N GLY A 273 -6.45 -53.68 1.37
CA GLY A 273 -5.53 -53.48 2.49
C GLY A 273 -4.51 -52.37 2.31
N PRO A 274 -3.73 -52.01 3.34
CA PRO A 274 -2.74 -50.94 3.25
C PRO A 274 -1.60 -51.33 2.29
N VAL A 275 -1.34 -50.44 1.31
CA VAL A 275 -0.26 -50.58 0.35
C VAL A 275 1.00 -49.92 0.92
N LYS A 276 2.12 -50.67 0.97
CA LYS A 276 3.41 -50.15 1.39
C LYS A 276 4.09 -49.44 0.19
N LEU A 277 4.19 -48.14 0.27
CA LEU A 277 4.91 -47.33 -0.73
C LEU A 277 6.38 -47.16 -0.30
N SER A 278 7.31 -47.43 -1.18
CA SER A 278 8.72 -47.08 -0.98
C SER A 278 9.09 -45.89 -1.85
N LEU A 279 9.62 -44.83 -1.22
CA LEU A 279 10.16 -43.69 -1.91
C LEU A 279 11.66 -43.82 -2.05
N ARG A 280 12.19 -43.69 -3.26
CA ARG A 280 13.63 -43.56 -3.53
C ARG A 280 13.91 -42.12 -3.94
N ALA A 281 14.91 -41.50 -3.31
CA ALA A 281 15.40 -40.13 -3.62
C ALA A 281 16.74 -40.19 -4.36
#